data_e481ed937479da261e8c683a66594736
#
_entry.id   e481ed937479da261e8c683a66594736
#
_cell.length_a   1.000
_cell.length_b   1.000
_cell.length_c   1.000
_cell.angle_alpha   90.00
_cell.angle_beta   90.00
_cell.angle_gamma   90.00
#
_symmetry.space_group_name_H-M   'P 1'
#
loop_
_entity.id
_entity.type
_entity.pdbx_description
1 polymer ?
#
loop_
_entity_poly.entity_id
_entity_poly.type
_entity_poly.pdbx_seq_one_letter_code
_entity_poly.pdbx_strand_id
1 'polypeptide(L)'
;MLQKELLTKKDYAAVGEEISHEKANDFVKSYEKANPSGIAGYSLGRNIIEKILAQPGCVGMRFHYGLNVEGQKTLVYYGMDANGNDLVQYTMVTENGSMSNQPAVVADWIWVFLR
;
A
#
# COMPACT_ATOMS: atom_id res chain seq x y z
N MET A 1 -23.89 22.80 1.33
CA MET A 1 -22.70 22.27 1.47
C MET A 1 -22.58 21.29 2.53
N LEU A 2 -22.83 21.70 3.69
CA LEU A 2 -22.85 20.79 4.74
C LEU A 2 -23.71 19.61 4.46
N GLN A 3 -24.87 19.88 3.96
CA GLN A 3 -25.74 18.82 3.63
C GLN A 3 -25.17 17.92 2.61
N LYS A 4 -24.51 18.50 1.66
CA LYS A 4 -23.92 17.72 0.62
C LYS A 4 -22.85 16.83 1.19
N GLU A 5 -22.08 17.32 2.13
CA GLU A 5 -21.06 16.52 2.72
C GLU A 5 -21.62 15.38 3.50
N LEU A 6 -22.73 15.60 4.18
CA LEU A 6 -23.34 14.53 4.91
C LEU A 6 -23.88 13.47 4.00
N LEU A 7 -24.44 13.88 2.89
CA LEU A 7 -25.01 12.95 1.96
C LEU A 7 -23.97 12.18 1.17
N THR A 8 -22.80 12.79 1.00
CA THR A 8 -21.79 12.12 0.19
C THR A 8 -20.62 11.68 1.01
N LYS A 9 -20.85 11.39 2.29
CA LYS A 9 -19.80 10.90 3.12
C LYS A 9 -19.22 9.65 2.50
N LYS A 10 -17.91 9.61 2.43
CA LYS A 10 -17.25 8.49 1.78
C LYS A 10 -17.32 7.22 2.62
N ASP A 11 -17.56 6.12 1.98
CA ASP A 11 -17.53 4.83 2.63
C ASP A 11 -16.13 4.28 2.43
N TYR A 12 -15.28 4.47 3.42
CA TYR A 12 -13.89 4.07 3.30
C TYR A 12 -13.68 2.57 3.19
N ALA A 13 -14.63 1.78 3.67
CA ALA A 13 -14.51 0.34 3.54
C ALA A 13 -14.71 -0.11 2.11
N ALA A 14 -15.25 0.74 1.28
CA ALA A 14 -15.57 0.37 -0.11
C ALA A 14 -14.79 1.16 -1.15
N VAL A 15 -13.75 1.87 -0.75
CA VAL A 15 -13.01 2.64 -1.74
C VAL A 15 -12.21 1.70 -2.65
N GLY A 16 -12.14 2.05 -3.89
CA GLY A 16 -11.45 1.24 -4.89
C GLY A 16 -12.43 0.74 -5.92
N GLU A 17 -11.91 0.18 -6.97
CA GLU A 17 -12.79 -0.42 -7.97
C GLU A 17 -12.05 -1.50 -8.70
N GLU A 18 -12.80 -2.42 -9.22
CA GLU A 18 -12.24 -3.54 -9.96
C GLU A 18 -12.02 -3.13 -11.40
N ILE A 19 -10.90 -3.54 -11.97
CA ILE A 19 -10.65 -3.31 -13.38
C ILE A 19 -10.25 -4.63 -14.00
N SER A 20 -10.30 -4.72 -15.30
CA SER A 20 -9.92 -5.95 -15.98
C SER A 20 -8.41 -6.13 -15.90
N HIS A 21 -7.98 -7.37 -16.00
CA HIS A 21 -6.54 -7.65 -15.99
C HIS A 21 -5.85 -6.95 -17.16
N GLU A 22 -6.50 -6.90 -18.29
CA GLU A 22 -5.94 -6.28 -19.47
C GLU A 22 -5.70 -4.79 -19.24
N LYS A 23 -6.69 -4.11 -18.66
CA LYS A 23 -6.56 -2.71 -18.37
C LYS A 23 -5.47 -2.47 -17.32
N ALA A 24 -5.42 -3.32 -16.30
CA ALA A 24 -4.40 -3.22 -15.28
C ALA A 24 -3.01 -3.37 -15.89
N ASN A 25 -2.88 -4.32 -16.79
CA ASN A 25 -1.60 -4.56 -17.45
C ASN A 25 -1.16 -3.34 -18.26
N ASP A 26 -2.10 -2.69 -18.94
CA ASP A 26 -1.79 -1.49 -19.70
C ASP A 26 -1.32 -0.37 -18.78
N PHE A 27 -1.95 -0.22 -17.62
CA PHE A 27 -1.53 0.80 -16.66
C PHE A 27 -0.11 0.54 -16.19
N VAL A 28 0.18 -0.71 -15.85
CA VAL A 28 1.49 -1.08 -15.34
C VAL A 28 2.56 -0.86 -16.41
N LYS A 29 2.27 -1.27 -17.63
CA LYS A 29 3.24 -1.09 -18.71
C LYS A 29 3.48 0.35 -19.02
N SER A 30 2.47 1.19 -18.91
CA SER A 30 2.63 2.61 -19.15
C SER A 30 3.58 3.21 -18.13
N TYR A 31 3.46 2.79 -16.88
CA TYR A 31 4.35 3.29 -15.85
C TYR A 31 5.78 2.81 -16.10
N GLU A 32 5.95 1.55 -16.45
CA GLU A 32 7.27 0.98 -16.69
C GLU A 32 7.96 1.67 -17.85
N LYS A 33 7.19 1.99 -18.88
CA LYS A 33 7.74 2.65 -20.04
C LYS A 33 8.20 4.06 -19.70
N ALA A 34 7.46 4.75 -18.86
CA ALA A 34 7.81 6.10 -18.44
C ALA A 34 8.93 6.10 -17.40
N ASN A 35 9.17 4.99 -16.73
CA ASN A 35 10.14 4.91 -15.66
C ASN A 35 10.99 3.64 -15.80
N PRO A 36 11.77 3.52 -16.84
CA PRO A 36 12.45 2.26 -17.12
C PRO A 36 13.43 1.83 -16.05
N SER A 37 13.95 2.77 -15.28
CA SER A 37 14.85 2.42 -14.20
C SER A 37 14.19 2.51 -12.86
N GLY A 38 12.90 2.69 -12.83
CA GLY A 38 12.20 2.90 -11.58
C GLY A 38 11.87 1.62 -10.86
N ILE A 39 11.29 1.76 -9.71
CA ILE A 39 10.84 0.64 -8.92
C ILE A 39 9.52 0.16 -9.49
N ALA A 40 9.41 -1.14 -9.73
CA ALA A 40 8.22 -1.70 -10.35
C ALA A 40 7.05 -1.79 -9.39
N GLY A 41 7.31 -1.96 -8.13
CA GLY A 41 6.24 -2.07 -7.15
C GLY A 41 6.77 -2.56 -5.82
N TYR A 42 5.84 -2.84 -4.91
CA TYR A 42 6.18 -3.28 -3.57
C TYR A 42 5.27 -4.43 -3.20
N SER A 43 5.71 -5.27 -2.29
CA SER A 43 4.93 -6.41 -1.82
C SER A 43 4.72 -6.32 -0.33
N LEU A 44 3.63 -6.88 0.13
CA LEU A 44 3.36 -6.98 1.55
C LEU A 44 2.72 -8.33 1.79
N GLY A 45 3.22 -9.06 2.75
CA GLY A 45 2.75 -10.42 2.99
C GLY A 45 1.39 -10.48 3.62
N ARG A 46 0.72 -11.62 3.46
CA ARG A 46 -0.60 -11.83 4.00
C ARG A 46 -0.66 -11.62 5.51
N ASN A 47 0.30 -12.16 6.24
CA ASN A 47 0.25 -12.06 7.70
C ASN A 47 0.35 -10.62 8.16
N ILE A 48 1.12 -9.82 7.45
CA ILE A 48 1.27 -8.41 7.77
C ILE A 48 -0.01 -7.65 7.45
N ILE A 49 -0.60 -7.95 6.30
CA ILE A 49 -1.86 -7.33 5.91
C ILE A 49 -2.94 -7.65 6.93
N GLU A 50 -3.02 -8.91 7.34
CA GLU A 50 -4.04 -9.32 8.30
C GLU A 50 -3.84 -8.64 9.65
N LYS A 51 -2.60 -8.44 10.04
CA LYS A 51 -2.32 -7.76 11.29
C LYS A 51 -2.80 -6.32 11.25
N ILE A 52 -2.59 -5.65 10.15
CA ILE A 52 -3.06 -4.29 9.98
C ILE A 52 -4.58 -4.25 10.02
N LEU A 53 -5.22 -5.16 9.29
CA LEU A 53 -6.67 -5.16 9.18
C LEU A 53 -7.35 -5.59 10.48
N ALA A 54 -6.65 -6.27 11.35
CA ALA A 54 -7.23 -6.73 12.61
C ALA A 54 -7.28 -5.65 13.69
N GLN A 55 -6.72 -4.49 13.43
CA GLN A 55 -6.79 -3.41 14.42
C GLN A 55 -8.23 -3.02 14.64
N PRO A 56 -8.63 -2.74 15.88
CA PRO A 56 -10.01 -2.37 16.16
C PRO A 56 -10.42 -1.15 15.34
N GLY A 57 -11.57 -1.25 14.71
CA GLY A 57 -12.08 -0.15 13.89
C GLY A 57 -11.50 -0.06 12.50
N CYS A 58 -10.61 -0.96 12.14
CA CYS A 58 -9.96 -0.90 10.83
C CYS A 58 -10.93 -1.38 9.75
N VAL A 59 -11.12 -0.58 8.72
CA VAL A 59 -11.99 -0.93 7.61
C VAL A 59 -11.22 -1.02 6.29
N GLY A 60 -9.95 -0.73 6.30
CA GLY A 60 -9.15 -0.79 5.07
C GLY A 60 -7.72 -0.42 5.34
N MET A 61 -6.97 -0.24 4.29
CA MET A 61 -5.56 0.10 4.39
C MET A 61 -5.27 1.34 3.58
N ARG A 62 -4.28 2.08 4.02
CA ARG A 62 -3.81 3.26 3.29
C ARG A 62 -2.32 3.13 3.06
N PHE A 63 -1.88 3.48 1.87
CA PHE A 63 -0.48 3.37 1.48
C PHE A 63 0.07 4.77 1.31
N HIS A 64 1.14 5.08 2.01
CA HIS A 64 1.77 6.38 1.88
C HIS A 64 3.14 6.21 1.26
N TYR A 65 3.51 7.11 0.39
CA TYR A 65 4.88 7.13 -0.11
C TYR A 65 5.80 7.67 0.98
N GLY A 66 6.98 7.14 1.05
CA GLY A 66 7.98 7.62 1.99
C GLY A 66 9.37 7.50 1.42
N LEU A 67 10.32 8.00 2.17
CA LEU A 67 11.73 7.81 1.84
C LEU A 67 12.36 7.13 3.05
N ASN A 68 13.15 6.08 2.80
CA ASN A 68 13.80 5.40 3.91
C ASN A 68 15.04 6.18 4.33
N VAL A 69 15.80 5.65 5.29
CA VAL A 69 16.95 6.37 5.82
C VAL A 69 18.03 6.61 4.78
N GLU A 70 17.99 5.85 3.71
CA GLU A 70 18.95 6.01 2.63
C GLU A 70 18.41 6.87 1.51
N GLY A 71 17.24 7.45 1.71
CA GLY A 71 16.64 8.31 0.70
C GLY A 71 15.95 7.58 -0.43
N GLN A 72 15.72 6.27 -0.27
CA GLN A 72 15.07 5.50 -1.32
C GLN A 72 13.57 5.48 -1.11
N LYS A 73 12.85 5.49 -2.21
CA LYS A 73 11.40 5.47 -2.19
C LYS A 73 10.89 4.19 -1.54
N THR A 74 9.89 4.30 -0.71
CA THR A 74 9.31 3.15 -0.06
C THR A 74 7.82 3.39 0.13
N LEU A 75 7.09 2.39 0.62
CA LEU A 75 5.70 2.55 0.99
C LEU A 75 5.54 2.23 2.46
N VAL A 76 4.72 3.03 3.11
CA VAL A 76 4.38 2.81 4.51
C VAL A 76 2.89 2.50 4.53
N TYR A 77 2.50 1.49 5.29
CA TYR A 77 1.15 0.97 5.29
C TYR A 77 0.50 1.21 6.64
N TYR A 78 -0.69 1.77 6.62
CA TYR A 78 -1.45 2.00 7.83
C TYR A 78 -2.80 1.35 7.69
N GLY A 79 -3.43 1.02 8.80
CA GLY A 79 -4.85 0.73 8.79
C GLY A 79 -5.59 2.05 8.64
N MET A 80 -6.85 1.98 8.31
CA MET A 80 -7.68 3.15 8.12
C MET A 80 -9.01 2.88 8.76
N ASP A 81 -9.53 3.83 9.52
CA ASP A 81 -10.82 3.64 10.18
C ASP A 81 -11.97 4.14 9.31
N ALA A 82 -13.18 4.01 9.78
CA ALA A 82 -14.35 4.36 8.99
C ALA A 82 -14.44 5.85 8.69
N ASN A 83 -13.73 6.67 9.43
CA ASN A 83 -13.70 8.10 9.18
C ASN A 83 -12.54 8.50 8.29
N GLY A 84 -11.74 7.55 7.85
CA GLY A 84 -10.61 7.83 6.99
C GLY A 84 -9.35 8.24 7.73
N ASN A 85 -9.31 8.02 9.04
CA ASN A 85 -8.12 8.35 9.81
C ASN A 85 -7.16 7.19 9.82
N ASP A 86 -5.88 7.46 9.84
CA ASP A 86 -4.88 6.42 9.89
C ASP A 86 -4.82 5.79 11.26
N LEU A 87 -4.72 4.47 11.30
CA LEU A 87 -4.54 3.71 12.52
C LEU A 87 -3.08 3.33 12.56
N VAL A 88 -2.36 3.86 13.54
CA VAL A 88 -0.92 3.78 13.53
C VAL A 88 -0.31 2.80 14.51
N GLN A 89 -1.13 2.09 15.28
CA GLN A 89 -0.62 1.15 16.27
C GLN A 89 0.23 0.07 15.61
N TYR A 90 -0.22 -0.45 14.48
CA TYR A 90 0.59 -1.39 13.72
C TYR A 90 0.92 -0.72 12.39
N THR A 91 1.98 0.05 12.38
CA THR A 91 2.44 0.72 11.17
C THR A 91 3.52 -0.14 10.55
N MET A 92 3.38 -0.42 9.29
CA MET A 92 4.32 -1.30 8.59
C MET A 92 4.95 -0.58 7.42
N VAL A 93 6.11 -1.05 7.03
CA VAL A 93 6.81 -0.47 5.89
C VAL A 93 7.14 -1.62 4.96
N THR A 94 7.23 -1.33 3.68
CA THR A 94 7.58 -2.36 2.73
C THR A 94 8.98 -2.81 3.04
N GLU A 95 9.25 -4.08 2.75
CA GLU A 95 10.57 -4.53 3.03
C GLU A 95 11.51 -3.88 2.06
N ASN A 96 12.78 -3.95 2.41
CA ASN A 96 13.77 -3.32 1.67
C ASN A 96 13.80 -3.65 0.27
N GLY A 97 13.45 -4.81 -0.05
CA GLY A 97 13.53 -5.22 -1.40
C GLY A 97 12.30 -4.91 -2.13
N SER A 98 12.20 -3.81 -2.64
CA SER A 98 11.09 -3.48 -3.48
C SER A 98 11.02 -4.47 -4.58
N MET A 99 9.91 -4.51 -5.26
CA MET A 99 9.74 -5.38 -6.37
C MET A 99 10.31 -4.73 -7.56
N SER A 100 11.50 -5.04 -7.87
CA SER A 100 12.07 -4.53 -9.08
C SER A 100 12.23 -5.70 -9.96
N ASN A 101 13.14 -5.73 -10.81
CA ASN A 101 13.32 -6.85 -11.61
C ASN A 101 13.92 -7.94 -10.96
N GLN A 102 14.32 -7.83 -9.73
CA GLN A 102 14.90 -8.90 -9.10
C GLN A 102 13.94 -9.68 -8.47
N PRO A 103 13.85 -10.85 -8.74
CA PRO A 103 12.85 -11.66 -8.20
C PRO A 103 13.17 -11.79 -6.79
N ALA A 104 12.79 -11.87 -6.13
CA ALA A 104 13.03 -12.11 -4.98
C ALA A 104 13.54 -11.57 -4.05
N VAL A 105 13.53 -11.47 -3.54
CA VAL A 105 13.92 -10.98 -2.74
C VAL A 105 13.49 -10.95 -1.68
N VAL A 106 13.42 -10.98 -1.13
CA VAL A 106 13.14 -10.84 -0.33
C VAL A 106 12.77 -10.98 0.40
N ALA A 107 12.65 -11.11 1.12
CA ALA A 107 12.36 -11.16 1.73
C ALA A 107 12.26 -11.26 2.67
N ASP A 108 12.28 -11.13 3.58
CA ASP A 108 12.15 -11.08 4.47
C ASP A 108 11.87 -10.73 5.38
N TRP A 109 11.90 -10.27 6.04
CA TRP A 109 11.69 -9.86 6.92
C TRP A 109 11.60 -10.10 7.78
N ILE A 110 11.89 -10.26 7.94
CA ILE A 110 11.94 -10.32 8.49
C ILE A 110 12.18 -10.29 8.65
N TRP A 111 12.78 -10.17 8.60
CA TRP A 111 13.13 -10.00 8.53
C TRP A 111 12.99 -9.37 8.63
N VAL A 112 13.00 -8.98 8.65
CA VAL A 112 12.93 -8.49 8.46
C VAL A 112 12.94 -8.23 8.54
N PHE A 113 13.35 -8.24 8.64
CA PHE A 113 13.63 -8.32 8.44
C PHE A 113 14.17 -8.62 8.18
N LEU A 114 14.74 -8.92 7.98
CA LEU A 114 15.36 -9.26 7.50
C LEU A 114 15.90 -9.06 7.19
N ARG A 115 16.22 -9.04 6.97
CA ARG A 115 16.71 -8.91 6.43
C ARG A 115 17.16 -8.73 6.56
#